data_584e5351a5d9fb1c03eb6cd88b354b87
#
_entry.id   584e5351a5d9fb1c03eb6cd88b354b87
#
_cell.length_a   1.000
_cell.length_b   1.000
_cell.length_c   1.000
_cell.angle_alpha   90.00
_cell.angle_beta   90.00
_cell.angle_gamma   90.00
#
_symmetry.space_group_name_H-M   'P 1'
#
loop_
_entity.id
_entity.type
_entity.pdbx_description
1 polymer ?
#
loop_
_entity_poly.entity_id
_entity_poly.type
_entity_poly.pdbx_seq_one_letter_code
_entity_poly.pdbx_strand_id
1 'polypeptide(L)'
;MGLRPGTGRAADVDGGTNVVRSTTHPVAGLPMYDWPEVRDAVDALWSAIVERLRANGIEAPDSVWRPTRSEELWAHPDLLVGETCGWQVVDELRGRIEVLGVLDRGVDGCEPGDYRSVVVCRNDDSINALEDLRGRTVATNGDRSQSGYGALLALFAPLAVSGRFFDTVVTSGSHRASLRAVAEGRADLAAVDEVCWRLGLDHEPAVDSLRIVAWTDPTPGLPLVTGWASAGLRDALNEAISGAVAGLDVAVREPLHLYGYRIRPSSDYQVIADRLAVAAAAGYPTIA
;
A
#
# COMPACT_ATOMS: atom_id res chain seq x y z
N MET A 1 22.12 80.13 -15.97
CA MET A 1 22.95 78.96 -16.23
C MET A 1 22.14 77.75 -15.79
N GLY A 2 21.39 77.19 -16.74
CA GLY A 2 20.37 76.22 -16.43
C GLY A 2 20.86 74.80 -16.57
N LEU A 3 20.41 73.94 -15.68
CA LEU A 3 20.56 72.50 -15.78
C LEU A 3 19.17 71.89 -16.07
N ARG A 4 19.02 71.19 -17.15
CA ARG A 4 17.83 70.43 -17.53
C ARG A 4 17.80 69.07 -16.77
N PRO A 5 16.65 68.57 -16.32
CA PRO A 5 16.55 67.24 -15.78
C PRO A 5 16.42 66.22 -16.93
N GLY A 6 17.17 65.12 -16.80
CA GLY A 6 17.14 64.00 -17.73
C GLY A 6 15.92 63.11 -17.50
N THR A 7 15.31 62.73 -18.62
CA THR A 7 14.20 61.78 -18.69
C THR A 7 14.72 60.34 -18.39
N GLY A 8 14.33 59.80 -17.26
CA GLY A 8 14.54 58.37 -16.94
C GLY A 8 13.55 57.50 -17.73
N ARG A 9 14.08 56.59 -18.51
CA ARG A 9 13.35 55.55 -19.24
C ARG A 9 12.93 54.49 -18.22
N ALA A 10 11.63 54.23 -18.14
CA ALA A 10 11.11 53.08 -17.39
C ALA A 10 11.61 51.80 -18.06
N ALA A 11 12.23 50.93 -17.24
CA ALA A 11 12.55 49.59 -17.64
C ALA A 11 11.30 48.72 -17.47
N ASP A 12 10.85 48.15 -18.57
CA ASP A 12 9.86 47.06 -18.57
C ASP A 12 10.44 45.87 -17.78
N VAL A 13 9.84 45.58 -16.67
CA VAL A 13 10.11 44.31 -15.92
C VAL A 13 9.21 43.26 -16.54
N ASP A 14 9.77 42.54 -17.49
CA ASP A 14 9.16 41.37 -18.09
C ASP A 14 9.12 40.27 -17.00
N GLY A 15 7.93 40.05 -16.42
CA GLY A 15 7.64 39.06 -15.40
C GLY A 15 7.61 37.65 -15.98
N GLY A 16 8.68 37.21 -16.61
CA GLY A 16 8.88 35.82 -17.00
C GLY A 16 9.05 34.96 -15.74
N THR A 17 8.01 34.26 -15.33
CA THR A 17 8.11 33.16 -14.38
C THR A 17 9.05 32.11 -14.97
N ASN A 18 10.31 32.17 -14.54
CA ASN A 18 11.29 31.16 -14.86
C ASN A 18 10.89 29.89 -14.09
N VAL A 19 10.00 29.08 -14.69
CA VAL A 19 9.76 27.71 -14.26
C VAL A 19 11.07 26.98 -14.54
N VAL A 20 11.90 26.86 -13.51
CA VAL A 20 13.05 25.96 -13.50
C VAL A 20 12.47 24.58 -13.81
N ARG A 21 12.52 24.13 -15.06
CA ARG A 21 12.28 22.75 -15.43
C ARG A 21 13.46 21.98 -14.79
N SER A 22 13.23 21.48 -13.59
CA SER A 22 14.07 20.43 -13.04
C SER A 22 14.05 19.29 -14.05
N THR A 23 15.21 18.83 -14.45
CA THR A 23 15.35 17.62 -15.28
C THR A 23 15.11 16.40 -14.39
N THR A 24 13.92 16.33 -13.78
CA THR A 24 13.51 15.22 -12.95
C THR A 24 13.01 14.12 -13.86
N HIS A 25 13.51 12.90 -13.63
CA HIS A 25 12.98 11.71 -14.29
C HIS A 25 11.95 11.09 -13.32
N PRO A 26 10.65 11.34 -13.53
CA PRO A 26 9.65 10.82 -12.62
C PRO A 26 9.71 9.30 -12.55
N VAL A 27 9.51 8.75 -11.35
CA VAL A 27 9.42 7.31 -11.13
C VAL A 27 8.04 6.94 -10.63
N ALA A 28 7.59 5.74 -10.98
CA ALA A 28 6.36 5.18 -10.46
C ALA A 28 6.50 3.68 -10.19
N GLY A 29 5.72 3.14 -9.24
CA GLY A 29 5.73 1.71 -8.95
C GLY A 29 4.50 1.27 -8.18
N LEU A 30 4.03 0.06 -8.46
CA LEU A 30 2.86 -0.57 -7.86
C LEU A 30 3.26 -1.95 -7.26
N PRO A 31 4.15 -1.99 -6.24
CA PRO A 31 4.81 -3.22 -5.82
C PRO A 31 3.96 -4.15 -4.95
N MET A 32 2.82 -3.69 -4.41
CA MET A 32 2.14 -4.43 -3.34
C MET A 32 1.45 -5.71 -3.82
N TYR A 33 0.89 -5.68 -5.04
CA TYR A 33 0.21 -6.83 -5.65
C TYR A 33 0.83 -7.24 -7.00
N ASP A 34 2.10 -6.88 -7.24
CA ASP A 34 2.83 -7.14 -8.48
C ASP A 34 3.37 -8.59 -8.54
N TRP A 35 2.48 -9.57 -8.38
CA TRP A 35 2.86 -10.96 -8.52
C TRP A 35 3.23 -11.29 -9.97
N PRO A 36 4.21 -12.20 -10.22
CA PRO A 36 4.66 -12.50 -11.58
C PRO A 36 3.53 -12.83 -12.55
N GLU A 37 2.48 -13.48 -12.06
CA GLU A 37 1.34 -13.96 -12.86
C GLU A 37 0.39 -12.84 -13.30
N VAL A 38 0.40 -11.68 -12.60
CA VAL A 38 -0.47 -10.53 -12.90
C VAL A 38 0.29 -9.30 -13.40
N ARG A 39 1.60 -9.42 -13.66
CA ARG A 39 2.45 -8.30 -14.10
C ARG A 39 1.95 -7.61 -15.36
N ASP A 40 1.51 -8.37 -16.34
CA ASP A 40 0.98 -7.81 -17.58
C ASP A 40 -0.24 -6.92 -17.32
N ALA A 41 -1.08 -7.30 -16.37
CA ALA A 41 -2.22 -6.49 -15.96
C ALA A 41 -1.81 -5.24 -15.16
N VAL A 42 -0.77 -5.33 -14.31
CA VAL A 42 -0.18 -4.16 -13.62
C VAL A 42 0.42 -3.19 -14.63
N ASP A 43 1.15 -3.69 -15.64
CA ASP A 43 1.74 -2.86 -16.69
C ASP A 43 0.67 -2.22 -17.58
N ALA A 44 -0.42 -2.92 -17.88
CA ALA A 44 -1.57 -2.38 -18.61
C ALA A 44 -2.30 -1.28 -17.80
N LEU A 45 -2.50 -1.48 -16.49
CA LEU A 45 -3.06 -0.46 -15.60
C LEU A 45 -2.17 0.79 -15.61
N TRP A 46 -0.84 0.62 -15.47
CA TRP A 46 0.07 1.75 -15.49
C TRP A 46 0.05 2.47 -16.84
N SER A 47 0.05 1.74 -17.95
CA SER A 47 -0.03 2.32 -19.30
C SER A 47 -1.28 3.19 -19.49
N ALA A 48 -2.44 2.73 -18.99
CA ALA A 48 -3.68 3.51 -19.04
C ALA A 48 -3.60 4.80 -18.18
N ILE A 49 -2.90 4.74 -17.04
CA ILE A 49 -2.64 5.92 -16.20
C ILE A 49 -1.73 6.91 -16.93
N VAL A 50 -0.62 6.42 -17.50
CA VAL A 50 0.35 7.24 -18.27
C VAL A 50 -0.29 7.98 -19.43
N GLU A 51 -1.16 7.29 -20.20
CA GLU A 51 -1.87 7.90 -21.32
C GLU A 51 -2.63 9.15 -20.87
N ARG A 52 -3.36 9.06 -19.75
CA ARG A 52 -4.14 10.18 -19.21
C ARG A 52 -3.26 11.27 -18.60
N LEU A 53 -2.19 10.91 -17.92
CA LEU A 53 -1.22 11.86 -17.37
C LEU A 53 -0.62 12.71 -18.49
N ARG A 54 -0.18 12.07 -19.57
CA ARG A 54 0.42 12.76 -20.73
C ARG A 54 -0.59 13.59 -21.50
N ALA A 55 -1.84 13.14 -21.62
CA ALA A 55 -2.91 13.94 -22.21
C ALA A 55 -3.16 15.24 -21.43
N ASN A 56 -2.88 15.25 -20.12
CA ASN A 56 -2.95 16.42 -19.25
C ASN A 56 -1.60 17.17 -19.13
N GLY A 57 -0.61 16.85 -19.98
CA GLY A 57 0.70 17.51 -19.99
C GLY A 57 1.63 17.12 -18.82
N ILE A 58 1.32 16.05 -18.09
CA ILE A 58 2.14 15.56 -16.98
C ILE A 58 3.11 14.51 -17.53
N GLU A 59 4.41 14.74 -17.32
CA GLU A 59 5.45 13.78 -17.66
C GLU A 59 5.35 12.56 -16.71
N ALA A 60 5.39 11.35 -17.29
CA ALA A 60 5.32 10.10 -16.54
C ALA A 60 6.23 9.04 -17.18
N PRO A 61 6.82 8.11 -16.40
CA PRO A 61 7.67 7.05 -16.92
C PRO A 61 6.83 6.06 -17.76
N ASP A 62 7.43 5.49 -18.81
CA ASP A 62 6.76 4.53 -19.70
C ASP A 62 6.36 3.23 -18.98
N SER A 63 7.10 2.85 -17.94
CA SER A 63 6.88 1.62 -17.18
C SER A 63 7.02 1.85 -15.69
N VAL A 64 6.42 0.98 -14.89
CA VAL A 64 6.63 0.95 -13.44
C VAL A 64 8.06 0.50 -13.12
N TRP A 65 8.66 1.17 -12.16
CA TRP A 65 9.93 0.76 -11.58
C TRP A 65 9.69 -0.35 -10.54
N ARG A 66 10.48 -1.42 -10.65
CA ARG A 66 10.44 -2.59 -9.76
C ARG A 66 11.79 -2.75 -9.05
N PRO A 67 12.07 -1.93 -8.03
CA PRO A 67 13.30 -2.05 -7.25
C PRO A 67 13.31 -3.35 -6.46
N THR A 68 14.49 -3.76 -6.00
CA THR A 68 14.63 -4.94 -5.13
C THR A 68 13.91 -4.75 -3.79
N ARG A 69 13.86 -3.51 -3.32
CA ARG A 69 13.20 -3.12 -2.07
C ARG A 69 12.24 -1.97 -2.33
N SER A 70 10.99 -2.10 -1.89
CA SER A 70 9.97 -1.07 -2.10
C SER A 70 10.33 0.27 -1.44
N GLU A 71 11.14 0.27 -0.38
CA GLU A 71 11.63 1.48 0.29
C GLU A 71 12.46 2.37 -0.65
N GLU A 72 13.14 1.79 -1.64
CA GLU A 72 13.89 2.55 -2.64
C GLU A 72 12.96 3.40 -3.52
N LEU A 73 11.78 2.86 -3.86
CA LEU A 73 10.73 3.59 -4.58
C LEU A 73 10.17 4.72 -3.72
N TRP A 74 9.82 4.42 -2.47
CA TRP A 74 9.17 5.40 -1.59
C TRP A 74 10.10 6.54 -1.16
N ALA A 75 11.40 6.28 -1.11
CA ALA A 75 12.43 7.29 -0.81
C ALA A 75 12.88 8.10 -2.03
N HIS A 76 12.40 7.75 -3.24
CA HIS A 76 12.88 8.42 -4.45
C HIS A 76 12.38 9.87 -4.51
N PRO A 77 13.28 10.85 -4.74
CA PRO A 77 12.91 12.28 -4.70
C PRO A 77 11.90 12.67 -5.80
N ASP A 78 11.91 11.96 -6.93
CA ASP A 78 11.04 12.19 -8.07
C ASP A 78 9.87 11.20 -8.14
N LEU A 79 9.41 10.71 -6.98
CA LEU A 79 8.25 9.80 -6.89
C LEU A 79 7.00 10.51 -7.40
N LEU A 80 6.49 10.06 -8.55
CA LEU A 80 5.24 10.55 -9.14
C LEU A 80 4.04 9.79 -8.59
N VAL A 81 4.08 8.46 -8.68
CA VAL A 81 3.04 7.57 -8.11
C VAL A 81 3.71 6.32 -7.54
N GLY A 82 3.43 6.02 -6.28
CA GLY A 82 3.86 4.80 -5.61
C GLY A 82 2.72 4.14 -4.87
N GLU A 83 2.68 2.81 -4.89
CA GLU A 83 1.80 2.06 -3.99
C GLU A 83 2.59 1.67 -2.74
N THR A 84 2.01 1.85 -1.54
CA THR A 84 2.66 1.52 -0.28
C THR A 84 1.70 0.88 0.72
N CYS A 85 2.22 0.46 1.87
CA CYS A 85 1.39 -0.03 2.96
C CYS A 85 0.90 1.14 3.85
N GLY A 86 -0.29 1.02 4.41
CA GLY A 86 -0.85 2.05 5.30
C GLY A 86 -0.02 2.31 6.56
N TRP A 87 0.76 1.33 7.03
CA TRP A 87 1.70 1.53 8.15
C TRP A 87 2.74 2.61 7.82
N GLN A 88 3.33 2.57 6.63
CA GLN A 88 4.34 3.55 6.23
C GLN A 88 3.79 4.98 6.19
N VAL A 89 2.52 5.17 5.86
CA VAL A 89 1.87 6.49 5.84
C VAL A 89 1.85 7.13 7.23
N VAL A 90 1.64 6.34 8.28
CA VAL A 90 1.53 6.83 9.66
C VAL A 90 2.85 6.80 10.42
N ASP A 91 3.89 6.19 9.86
CA ASP A 91 5.23 6.05 10.46
C ASP A 91 6.29 6.75 9.59
N GLU A 92 7.11 6.01 8.84
CA GLU A 92 8.34 6.51 8.23
C GLU A 92 8.13 7.49 7.06
N LEU A 93 7.01 7.38 6.34
CA LEU A 93 6.67 8.28 5.23
C LEU A 93 5.82 9.49 5.67
N ARG A 94 5.49 9.58 6.95
CA ARG A 94 4.69 10.68 7.48
C ARG A 94 5.35 12.03 7.19
N GLY A 95 4.62 12.91 6.50
CA GLY A 95 5.12 14.24 6.11
C GLY A 95 6.16 14.24 4.99
N ARG A 96 6.36 13.08 4.31
CA ARG A 96 7.26 12.95 3.15
C ARG A 96 6.51 12.68 1.86
N ILE A 97 5.28 12.22 1.97
CA ILE A 97 4.40 11.88 0.85
C ILE A 97 3.01 12.46 1.04
N GLU A 98 2.30 12.59 -0.07
CA GLU A 98 0.87 12.87 -0.09
C GLU A 98 0.11 11.62 -0.52
N VAL A 99 -0.96 11.28 0.21
CA VAL A 99 -1.87 10.19 -0.17
C VAL A 99 -2.79 10.70 -1.28
N LEU A 100 -2.86 9.95 -2.37
CA LEU A 100 -3.76 10.18 -3.50
C LEU A 100 -5.11 9.50 -3.24
N GLY A 101 -5.09 8.21 -3.02
CA GLY A 101 -6.27 7.38 -2.84
C GLY A 101 -5.89 5.91 -2.79
N VAL A 102 -6.87 5.03 -3.02
CA VAL A 102 -6.71 3.58 -3.01
C VAL A 102 -7.34 2.96 -4.25
N LEU A 103 -6.73 1.91 -4.75
CA LEU A 103 -7.34 1.01 -5.73
C LEU A 103 -8.33 0.10 -4.99
N ASP A 104 -9.62 0.25 -5.30
CA ASP A 104 -10.68 -0.54 -4.68
C ASP A 104 -10.64 -1.98 -5.20
N ARG A 105 -10.36 -2.91 -4.30
CA ARG A 105 -10.20 -4.35 -4.61
C ARG A 105 -11.45 -5.17 -4.29
N GLY A 106 -12.54 -4.53 -3.88
CA GLY A 106 -13.83 -5.17 -3.64
C GLY A 106 -13.76 -6.28 -2.59
N VAL A 107 -13.14 -6.00 -1.44
CA VAL A 107 -13.00 -6.99 -0.36
C VAL A 107 -14.32 -7.17 0.36
N ASP A 108 -14.81 -8.41 0.44
CA ASP A 108 -16.09 -8.72 1.07
C ASP A 108 -16.12 -8.32 2.55
N GLY A 109 -17.23 -7.71 2.99
CA GLY A 109 -17.39 -7.23 4.37
C GLY A 109 -16.57 -5.99 4.70
N CYS A 110 -16.00 -5.31 3.69
CA CYS A 110 -15.33 -4.03 3.81
C CYS A 110 -16.08 -2.95 3.02
N GLU A 111 -15.94 -1.70 3.42
CA GLU A 111 -16.41 -0.58 2.61
C GLU A 111 -15.52 -0.44 1.35
N PRO A 112 -16.05 0.13 0.26
CA PRO A 112 -15.27 0.32 -0.96
C PRO A 112 -13.96 1.08 -0.73
N GLY A 113 -12.85 0.45 -1.10
CA GLY A 113 -11.50 0.97 -0.87
C GLY A 113 -10.90 0.62 0.50
N ASP A 114 -11.62 -0.12 1.34
CA ASP A 114 -11.06 -0.76 2.53
C ASP A 114 -10.64 -2.19 2.22
N TYR A 115 -9.81 -2.76 3.10
CA TYR A 115 -9.41 -4.14 3.08
C TYR A 115 -9.23 -4.68 4.50
N ARG A 116 -9.09 -5.98 4.63
CA ARG A 116 -8.78 -6.67 5.87
C ARG A 116 -7.80 -7.81 5.61
N SER A 117 -7.36 -8.46 6.66
CA SER A 117 -6.55 -9.68 6.55
C SER A 117 -7.37 -10.90 6.94
N VAL A 118 -7.03 -12.01 6.32
CA VAL A 118 -7.45 -13.35 6.74
C VAL A 118 -6.37 -13.96 7.63
N VAL A 119 -6.77 -14.59 8.73
CA VAL A 119 -5.89 -15.44 9.53
C VAL A 119 -6.06 -16.87 9.02
N VAL A 120 -4.97 -17.46 8.55
CA VAL A 120 -4.97 -18.80 7.94
C VAL A 120 -4.19 -19.81 8.76
N CYS A 121 -4.64 -21.06 8.75
CA CYS A 121 -3.92 -22.22 9.28
C CYS A 121 -4.07 -23.40 8.31
N ARG A 122 -3.41 -24.53 8.59
CA ARG A 122 -3.60 -25.75 7.80
C ARG A 122 -5.00 -26.34 7.99
N ASN A 123 -5.51 -27.02 6.96
CA ASN A 123 -6.83 -27.66 6.96
C ASN A 123 -6.96 -28.76 8.05
N ASP A 124 -5.87 -29.44 8.35
CA ASP A 124 -5.83 -30.57 9.30
C ASP A 124 -5.59 -30.13 10.76
N ASP A 125 -5.35 -28.84 11.01
CA ASP A 125 -5.21 -28.32 12.35
C ASP A 125 -6.55 -28.27 13.10
N SER A 126 -6.54 -28.66 14.38
CA SER A 126 -7.72 -28.67 15.27
C SER A 126 -8.01 -27.30 15.89
N ILE A 127 -7.83 -26.22 15.11
CA ILE A 127 -8.04 -24.83 15.54
C ILE A 127 -9.51 -24.47 15.27
N ASN A 128 -10.25 -24.12 16.32
CA ASN A 128 -11.66 -23.72 16.21
C ASN A 128 -11.93 -22.31 16.74
N ALA A 129 -11.03 -21.76 17.54
CA ALA A 129 -11.10 -20.42 18.11
C ALA A 129 -9.72 -19.76 18.10
N LEU A 130 -9.67 -18.43 18.24
CA LEU A 130 -8.41 -17.69 18.30
C LEU A 130 -7.53 -18.12 19.49
N GLU A 131 -8.15 -18.52 20.60
CA GLU A 131 -7.47 -19.00 21.80
C GLU A 131 -6.67 -20.27 21.56
N ASP A 132 -7.07 -21.14 20.61
CA ASP A 132 -6.36 -22.36 20.22
C ASP A 132 -5.00 -22.07 19.55
N LEU A 133 -4.80 -20.82 19.13
CA LEU A 133 -3.55 -20.35 18.52
C LEU A 133 -2.50 -19.93 19.56
N ARG A 134 -2.85 -19.94 20.86
CA ARG A 134 -1.91 -19.59 21.93
C ARG A 134 -0.70 -20.53 21.97
N GLY A 135 0.49 -19.94 22.08
CA GLY A 135 1.74 -20.68 22.11
C GLY A 135 2.15 -21.28 20.77
N ARG A 136 1.44 -20.96 19.69
CA ARG A 136 1.78 -21.42 18.34
C ARG A 136 2.86 -20.55 17.70
N THR A 137 3.40 -21.04 16.59
CA THR A 137 4.33 -20.30 15.73
C THR A 137 3.57 -19.50 14.70
N VAL A 138 3.76 -18.17 14.66
CA VAL A 138 3.13 -17.27 13.71
C VAL A 138 4.12 -16.81 12.63
N ALA A 139 3.70 -16.83 11.37
CA ALA A 139 4.44 -16.19 10.29
C ALA A 139 3.94 -14.75 10.05
N THR A 140 4.89 -13.82 9.93
CA THR A 140 4.63 -12.43 9.52
C THR A 140 5.42 -12.11 8.27
N ASN A 141 4.88 -11.28 7.39
CA ASN A 141 5.62 -10.86 6.19
C ASN A 141 6.66 -9.75 6.47
N GLY A 142 6.60 -9.11 7.64
CA GLY A 142 7.54 -8.09 8.10
C GLY A 142 6.97 -7.32 9.29
N ASP A 143 7.82 -6.77 10.13
CA ASP A 143 7.48 -6.07 11.37
C ASP A 143 6.80 -4.71 11.16
N ARG A 144 6.81 -4.18 9.95
CA ARG A 144 6.14 -2.94 9.53
C ARG A 144 5.03 -3.17 8.51
N SER A 145 4.49 -4.37 8.46
CA SER A 145 3.33 -4.69 7.64
C SER A 145 2.04 -4.45 8.42
N GLN A 146 1.13 -3.63 7.88
CA GLN A 146 -0.18 -3.44 8.48
C GLN A 146 -0.98 -4.76 8.47
N SER A 147 -1.09 -5.42 7.31
CA SER A 147 -1.91 -6.62 7.14
C SER A 147 -1.33 -7.87 7.79
N GLY A 148 0.00 -8.02 7.80
CA GLY A 148 0.65 -9.23 8.28
C GLY A 148 1.23 -9.14 9.69
N TYR A 149 1.27 -7.93 10.30
CA TYR A 149 1.82 -7.73 11.63
C TYR A 149 0.92 -6.83 12.49
N GLY A 150 0.60 -5.62 12.04
CA GLY A 150 -0.24 -4.70 12.80
C GLY A 150 -1.64 -5.23 13.05
N ALA A 151 -2.22 -5.91 12.05
CA ALA A 151 -3.52 -6.55 12.18
C ALA A 151 -3.51 -7.69 13.20
N LEU A 152 -2.41 -8.49 13.27
CA LEU A 152 -2.24 -9.50 14.32
C LEU A 152 -2.09 -8.87 15.70
N LEU A 153 -1.30 -7.79 15.83
CA LEU A 153 -1.18 -7.07 17.10
C LEU A 153 -2.55 -6.64 17.62
N ALA A 154 -3.36 -6.01 16.76
CA ALA A 154 -4.69 -5.55 17.15
C ALA A 154 -5.63 -6.71 17.52
N LEU A 155 -5.60 -7.80 16.74
CA LEU A 155 -6.47 -8.96 16.94
C LEU A 155 -6.14 -9.72 18.23
N PHE A 156 -4.85 -9.91 18.54
CA PHE A 156 -4.42 -10.76 19.65
C PHE A 156 -4.09 -10.00 20.94
N ALA A 157 -3.98 -8.67 20.92
CA ALA A 157 -3.75 -7.88 22.13
C ALA A 157 -4.77 -8.16 23.26
N PRO A 158 -6.08 -8.28 22.99
CA PRO A 158 -7.06 -8.60 24.04
C PRO A 158 -6.89 -10.01 24.64
N LEU A 159 -6.24 -10.90 23.91
CA LEU A 159 -6.01 -12.30 24.30
C LEU A 159 -4.63 -12.52 24.92
N ALA A 160 -3.72 -11.55 24.82
CA ALA A 160 -2.37 -11.67 25.33
C ALA A 160 -2.35 -11.74 26.87
N VAL A 161 -1.45 -12.55 27.43
CA VAL A 161 -1.24 -12.66 28.86
C VAL A 161 0.20 -12.32 29.18
N SER A 162 0.42 -11.35 30.06
CA SER A 162 1.77 -10.84 30.40
C SER A 162 2.59 -10.46 29.16
N GLY A 163 1.95 -9.85 28.17
CA GLY A 163 2.59 -9.39 26.94
C GLY A 163 2.95 -10.50 25.94
N ARG A 164 2.36 -11.70 26.08
CA ARG A 164 2.63 -12.85 25.20
C ARG A 164 1.35 -13.53 24.75
N PHE A 165 1.38 -14.00 23.50
CA PHE A 165 0.34 -14.87 22.94
C PHE A 165 0.96 -16.00 22.12
N PHE A 166 1.95 -15.74 21.30
CA PHE A 166 2.67 -16.71 20.47
C PHE A 166 3.99 -17.13 21.14
N ASP A 167 4.48 -18.32 20.82
CA ASP A 167 5.80 -18.79 21.28
C ASP A 167 6.93 -18.37 20.33
N THR A 168 6.64 -18.39 19.04
CA THR A 168 7.65 -18.15 18.00
C THR A 168 7.08 -17.26 16.88
N VAL A 169 7.89 -16.33 16.40
CA VAL A 169 7.59 -15.48 15.23
C VAL A 169 8.59 -15.79 14.13
N VAL A 170 8.07 -16.10 12.94
CA VAL A 170 8.86 -16.33 11.72
C VAL A 170 8.63 -15.19 10.75
N THR A 171 9.67 -14.45 10.37
CA THR A 171 9.59 -13.45 9.32
C THR A 171 9.75 -14.11 7.96
N SER A 172 8.71 -14.10 7.15
CA SER A 172 8.64 -14.76 5.84
C SER A 172 9.07 -13.87 4.67
N GLY A 173 8.94 -12.54 4.80
CA GLY A 173 9.30 -11.55 3.79
C GLY A 173 8.16 -11.14 2.85
N SER A 174 7.11 -11.96 2.68
CA SER A 174 5.94 -11.62 1.84
C SER A 174 4.71 -12.42 2.26
N HIS A 175 3.50 -11.97 1.89
CA HIS A 175 2.26 -12.73 2.14
C HIS A 175 2.29 -14.11 1.46
N ARG A 176 2.78 -14.18 0.22
CA ARG A 176 2.94 -15.46 -0.50
C ARG A 176 3.89 -16.41 0.24
N ALA A 177 4.99 -15.89 0.77
CA ALA A 177 5.93 -16.69 1.57
C ALA A 177 5.33 -17.11 2.92
N SER A 178 4.45 -16.28 3.52
CA SER A 178 3.70 -16.65 4.73
C SER A 178 2.74 -17.82 4.46
N LEU A 179 2.00 -17.79 3.34
CA LEU A 179 1.13 -18.91 2.92
C LEU A 179 1.91 -20.22 2.82
N ARG A 180 3.06 -20.18 2.12
CA ARG A 180 3.95 -21.35 2.00
C ARG A 180 4.50 -21.80 3.36
N ALA A 181 4.88 -20.85 4.23
CA ALA A 181 5.40 -21.20 5.55
C ALA A 181 4.39 -21.96 6.39
N VAL A 182 3.11 -21.59 6.33
CA VAL A 182 2.02 -22.30 7.02
C VAL A 182 1.76 -23.66 6.39
N ALA A 183 1.63 -23.73 5.06
CA ALA A 183 1.38 -24.97 4.35
C ALA A 183 2.48 -26.02 4.59
N GLU A 184 3.74 -25.59 4.64
CA GLU A 184 4.91 -26.43 4.89
C GLU A 184 5.15 -26.77 6.37
N GLY A 185 4.34 -26.25 7.29
CA GLY A 185 4.46 -26.47 8.73
C GLY A 185 5.63 -25.72 9.39
N ARG A 186 6.22 -24.73 8.74
CA ARG A 186 7.25 -23.84 9.32
C ARG A 186 6.63 -22.79 10.26
N ALA A 187 5.33 -22.53 10.10
CA ALA A 187 4.50 -21.78 11.01
C ALA A 187 3.13 -22.47 11.13
N ASP A 188 2.41 -22.18 12.19
CA ASP A 188 1.06 -22.71 12.42
C ASP A 188 -0.02 -21.82 11.82
N LEU A 189 0.25 -20.52 11.79
CA LEU A 189 -0.69 -19.51 11.24
C LEU A 189 0.05 -18.33 10.63
N ALA A 190 -0.71 -17.54 9.84
CA ALA A 190 -0.29 -16.23 9.37
C ALA A 190 -1.52 -15.32 9.20
N ALA A 191 -1.33 -14.01 9.32
CA ALA A 191 -2.28 -13.05 8.75
C ALA A 191 -1.82 -12.66 7.35
N VAL A 192 -2.73 -12.74 6.41
CA VAL A 192 -2.50 -12.48 4.99
C VAL A 192 -3.51 -11.44 4.52
N ASP A 193 -3.03 -10.40 3.85
CA ASP A 193 -3.88 -9.46 3.12
C ASP A 193 -4.91 -10.23 2.26
N GLU A 194 -6.20 -9.89 2.36
CA GLU A 194 -7.24 -10.66 1.68
C GLU A 194 -7.11 -10.61 0.14
N VAL A 195 -6.53 -9.54 -0.43
CA VAL A 195 -6.22 -9.51 -1.87
C VAL A 195 -5.09 -10.48 -2.21
N CYS A 196 -4.04 -10.54 -1.36
CA CYS A 196 -2.98 -11.55 -1.52
C CYS A 196 -3.51 -12.98 -1.30
N TRP A 197 -4.51 -13.18 -0.45
CA TRP A 197 -5.19 -14.47 -0.30
C TRP A 197 -5.92 -14.86 -1.59
N ARG A 198 -6.67 -13.94 -2.22
CA ARG A 198 -7.36 -14.16 -3.49
C ARG A 198 -6.37 -14.46 -4.63
N LEU A 199 -5.29 -13.68 -4.74
CA LEU A 199 -4.20 -13.99 -5.66
C LEU A 199 -3.59 -15.37 -5.37
N GLY A 200 -3.55 -15.75 -4.08
CA GLY A 200 -3.11 -17.08 -3.67
C GLY A 200 -4.03 -18.18 -4.17
N LEU A 201 -5.35 -18.02 -4.08
CA LEU A 201 -6.32 -18.97 -4.62
C LEU A 201 -6.16 -19.18 -6.12
N ASP A 202 -5.76 -18.14 -6.86
CA ASP A 202 -5.57 -18.20 -8.30
C ASP A 202 -4.18 -18.76 -8.71
N HIS A 203 -3.11 -18.52 -7.89
CA HIS A 203 -1.74 -18.67 -8.35
C HIS A 203 -0.77 -19.38 -7.36
N GLU A 204 -1.23 -19.80 -6.18
CA GLU A 204 -0.35 -20.40 -5.17
C GLU A 204 -0.90 -21.74 -4.66
N PRO A 205 -0.41 -22.88 -5.17
CA PRO A 205 -0.93 -24.20 -4.80
C PRO A 205 -0.88 -24.51 -3.30
N ALA A 206 -0.01 -23.85 -2.54
CA ALA A 206 0.05 -24.03 -1.09
C ALA A 206 -1.28 -23.70 -0.39
N VAL A 207 -2.10 -22.83 -1.00
CA VAL A 207 -3.40 -22.39 -0.45
C VAL A 207 -4.40 -23.54 -0.34
N ASP A 208 -4.33 -24.57 -1.20
CA ASP A 208 -5.22 -25.74 -1.19
C ASP A 208 -5.19 -26.50 0.15
N SER A 209 -4.09 -26.41 0.88
CA SER A 209 -3.92 -27.04 2.21
C SER A 209 -4.29 -26.12 3.38
N LEU A 210 -4.75 -24.90 3.10
CA LEU A 210 -5.03 -23.87 4.11
C LEU A 210 -6.52 -23.56 4.21
N ARG A 211 -6.92 -23.06 5.37
CA ARG A 211 -8.25 -22.50 5.63
C ARG A 211 -8.18 -21.21 6.42
N ILE A 212 -9.20 -20.37 6.27
CA ILE A 212 -9.38 -19.17 7.07
C ILE A 212 -10.00 -19.57 8.42
N VAL A 213 -9.44 -19.04 9.50
CA VAL A 213 -9.96 -19.20 10.88
C VAL A 213 -10.52 -17.91 11.44
N ALA A 214 -10.10 -16.75 10.94
CA ALA A 214 -10.60 -15.45 11.35
C ALA A 214 -10.35 -14.38 10.29
N TRP A 215 -11.03 -13.27 10.43
CA TRP A 215 -10.79 -12.02 9.71
C TRP A 215 -10.41 -10.93 10.70
N THR A 216 -9.54 -10.03 10.30
CA THR A 216 -9.20 -8.83 11.08
C THR A 216 -10.19 -7.71 10.80
N ASP A 217 -10.23 -6.70 11.65
CA ASP A 217 -11.02 -5.50 11.39
C ASP A 217 -10.54 -4.78 10.12
N PRO A 218 -11.47 -4.24 9.30
CA PRO A 218 -11.11 -3.48 8.12
C PRO A 218 -10.23 -2.27 8.42
N THR A 219 -9.37 -1.94 7.47
CA THR A 219 -8.57 -0.71 7.41
C THR A 219 -8.64 -0.12 6.01
N PRO A 220 -8.29 1.15 5.80
CA PRO A 220 -8.09 1.68 4.45
C PRO A 220 -7.11 0.82 3.66
N GLY A 221 -7.46 0.56 2.40
CA GLY A 221 -6.64 -0.22 1.45
C GLY A 221 -5.26 0.40 1.22
N LEU A 222 -4.42 -0.32 0.49
CA LEU A 222 -3.06 0.10 0.22
C LEU A 222 -3.05 1.43 -0.56
N PRO A 223 -2.43 2.50 -0.02
CA PRO A 223 -2.52 3.82 -0.60
C PRO A 223 -1.63 3.96 -1.83
N LEU A 224 -2.16 4.62 -2.86
CA LEU A 224 -1.35 5.31 -3.84
C LEU A 224 -0.89 6.64 -3.26
N VAL A 225 0.39 6.93 -3.41
CA VAL A 225 1.04 8.12 -2.85
C VAL A 225 1.87 8.84 -3.90
N THR A 226 2.12 10.12 -3.68
CA THR A 226 3.06 10.92 -4.47
C THR A 226 4.08 11.55 -3.54
N GLY A 227 5.32 11.78 -4.04
CA GLY A 227 6.35 12.47 -3.29
C GLY A 227 6.12 13.99 -3.22
N TRP A 228 6.81 14.68 -2.30
CA TRP A 228 6.68 16.13 -2.13
C TRP A 228 6.91 16.95 -3.40
N ALA A 229 7.85 16.51 -4.26
CA ALA A 229 8.13 17.21 -5.51
C ALA A 229 6.91 17.23 -6.46
N SER A 230 6.03 16.24 -6.35
CA SER A 230 4.82 16.07 -7.16
C SER A 230 3.52 16.41 -6.42
N ALA A 231 3.58 16.85 -5.15
CA ALA A 231 2.39 17.11 -4.34
C ALA A 231 1.42 18.14 -4.96
N GLY A 232 1.95 19.14 -5.68
CA GLY A 232 1.14 20.10 -6.41
C GLY A 232 0.32 19.54 -7.57
N LEU A 233 0.60 18.28 -7.98
CA LEU A 233 -0.12 17.58 -9.04
C LEU A 233 -1.24 16.68 -8.52
N ARG A 234 -1.48 16.64 -7.21
CA ARG A 234 -2.38 15.68 -6.53
C ARG A 234 -3.73 15.52 -7.22
N ASP A 235 -4.40 16.63 -7.52
CA ASP A 235 -5.74 16.57 -8.11
C ASP A 235 -5.70 16.04 -9.55
N ALA A 236 -4.71 16.44 -10.34
CA ALA A 236 -4.53 15.95 -11.70
C ALA A 236 -4.11 14.46 -11.73
N LEU A 237 -3.30 14.01 -10.76
CA LEU A 237 -2.97 12.59 -10.58
C LEU A 237 -4.22 11.79 -10.24
N ASN A 238 -5.05 12.28 -9.31
CA ASN A 238 -6.30 11.63 -8.92
C ASN A 238 -7.29 11.53 -10.09
N GLU A 239 -7.43 12.59 -10.88
CA GLU A 239 -8.28 12.60 -12.08
C GLU A 239 -7.79 11.58 -13.11
N ALA A 240 -6.50 11.57 -13.40
CA ALA A 240 -5.90 10.64 -14.36
C ALA A 240 -6.06 9.18 -13.91
N ILE A 241 -5.77 8.85 -12.64
CA ILE A 241 -5.91 7.51 -12.08
C ILE A 241 -7.37 7.08 -12.10
N SER A 242 -8.28 7.92 -11.60
CA SER A 242 -9.72 7.62 -11.57
C SER A 242 -10.26 7.33 -12.96
N GLY A 243 -9.93 8.20 -13.93
CA GLY A 243 -10.35 8.03 -15.31
C GLY A 243 -9.72 6.80 -16.00
N ALA A 244 -8.46 6.48 -15.69
CA ALA A 244 -7.81 5.27 -16.20
C ALA A 244 -8.53 4.02 -15.69
N VAL A 245 -8.71 3.91 -14.37
CA VAL A 245 -9.38 2.76 -13.74
C VAL A 245 -10.82 2.58 -14.25
N ALA A 246 -11.56 3.67 -14.42
CA ALA A 246 -12.94 3.62 -14.94
C ALA A 246 -13.01 3.11 -16.40
N GLY A 247 -11.98 3.38 -17.19
CA GLY A 247 -11.89 2.99 -18.60
C GLY A 247 -11.18 1.67 -18.88
N LEU A 248 -10.67 0.98 -17.84
CA LEU A 248 -9.94 -0.28 -18.01
C LEU A 248 -10.83 -1.40 -18.50
N ASP A 249 -10.28 -2.18 -19.42
CA ASP A 249 -10.90 -3.42 -19.89
C ASP A 249 -11.05 -4.43 -18.73
N VAL A 250 -12.11 -5.24 -18.80
CA VAL A 250 -12.38 -6.28 -17.81
C VAL A 250 -11.21 -7.27 -17.71
N ALA A 251 -10.60 -7.60 -18.84
CA ALA A 251 -9.43 -8.50 -18.91
C ALA A 251 -8.20 -7.99 -18.12
N VAL A 252 -8.10 -6.69 -17.90
CA VAL A 252 -7.04 -6.08 -17.06
C VAL A 252 -7.49 -6.02 -15.60
N ARG A 253 -8.78 -5.73 -15.35
CA ARG A 253 -9.29 -5.57 -14.00
C ARG A 253 -9.45 -6.88 -13.23
N GLU A 254 -9.93 -7.94 -13.89
CA GLU A 254 -10.18 -9.23 -13.25
C GLU A 254 -8.93 -9.82 -12.57
N PRO A 255 -7.76 -9.98 -13.24
CA PRO A 255 -6.58 -10.52 -12.60
C PRO A 255 -6.08 -9.68 -11.41
N LEU A 256 -6.40 -8.38 -11.40
CA LEU A 256 -6.03 -7.46 -10.35
C LEU A 256 -7.07 -7.36 -9.23
N HIS A 257 -8.21 -8.05 -9.32
CA HIS A 257 -9.37 -7.84 -8.45
C HIS A 257 -9.72 -6.34 -8.31
N LEU A 258 -9.67 -5.58 -9.41
CA LEU A 258 -9.80 -4.13 -9.42
C LEU A 258 -11.21 -3.70 -9.80
N TYR A 259 -11.90 -3.04 -8.88
CA TYR A 259 -13.30 -2.59 -9.04
C TYR A 259 -13.43 -1.08 -9.19
N GLY A 260 -12.46 -0.31 -8.70
CA GLY A 260 -12.53 1.14 -8.76
C GLY A 260 -11.32 1.84 -8.18
N TYR A 261 -11.43 3.16 -8.05
CA TYR A 261 -10.49 4.03 -7.37
C TYR A 261 -11.22 4.94 -6.40
N ARG A 262 -10.69 5.11 -5.18
CA ARG A 262 -11.26 5.97 -4.14
C ARG A 262 -10.23 6.99 -3.68
N ILE A 263 -10.52 8.27 -3.85
CA ILE A 263 -9.70 9.35 -3.28
C ILE A 263 -9.84 9.30 -1.76
N ARG A 264 -8.71 9.32 -1.05
CA ARG A 264 -8.66 9.27 0.41
C ARG A 264 -7.62 10.24 0.96
N PRO A 265 -7.90 10.90 2.08
CA PRO A 265 -6.90 11.69 2.80
C PRO A 265 -5.99 10.78 3.64
N SER A 266 -4.79 11.25 3.94
CA SER A 266 -3.85 10.55 4.84
C SER A 266 -4.39 10.35 6.26
N SER A 267 -5.33 11.21 6.71
CA SER A 267 -5.98 11.09 8.02
C SER A 267 -6.74 9.78 8.22
N ASP A 268 -7.26 9.17 7.16
CA ASP A 268 -8.00 7.90 7.25
C ASP A 268 -7.12 6.77 7.77
N TYR A 269 -5.80 6.84 7.53
CA TYR A 269 -4.83 5.84 7.99
C TYR A 269 -4.50 5.95 9.49
N GLN A 270 -4.95 7.02 10.18
CA GLN A 270 -4.70 7.21 11.61
C GLN A 270 -5.22 6.02 12.45
N VAL A 271 -6.29 5.35 12.00
CA VAL A 271 -6.83 4.14 12.63
C VAL A 271 -5.76 3.05 12.84
N ILE A 272 -4.75 2.98 11.97
CA ILE A 272 -3.64 2.03 12.11
C ILE A 272 -2.79 2.39 13.32
N ALA A 273 -2.36 3.65 13.43
CA ALA A 273 -1.58 4.11 14.58
C ALA A 273 -2.36 3.96 15.89
N ASP A 274 -3.67 4.26 15.87
CA ASP A 274 -4.54 4.15 17.04
C ASP A 274 -4.64 2.69 17.51
N ARG A 275 -4.83 1.72 16.61
CA ARG A 275 -4.87 0.29 16.95
C ARG A 275 -3.54 -0.21 17.53
N LEU A 276 -2.41 0.23 16.96
CA LEU A 276 -1.10 -0.10 17.50
C LEU A 276 -0.90 0.47 18.91
N ALA A 277 -1.34 1.71 19.13
CA ALA A 277 -1.29 2.34 20.45
C ALA A 277 -2.18 1.60 21.47
N VAL A 278 -3.38 1.15 21.08
CA VAL A 278 -4.27 0.34 21.92
C VAL A 278 -3.62 -0.99 22.28
N ALA A 279 -3.02 -1.69 21.33
CA ALA A 279 -2.31 -2.94 21.59
C ALA A 279 -1.13 -2.73 22.56
N ALA A 280 -0.35 -1.69 22.36
CA ALA A 280 0.76 -1.33 23.25
C ALA A 280 0.28 -0.98 24.67
N ALA A 281 -0.81 -0.21 24.80
CA ALA A 281 -1.40 0.13 26.09
C ALA A 281 -1.98 -1.10 26.83
N ALA A 282 -2.42 -2.12 26.08
CA ALA A 282 -2.82 -3.43 26.63
C ALA A 282 -1.62 -4.30 27.05
N GLY A 283 -0.38 -3.81 26.93
CA GLY A 283 0.82 -4.56 27.29
C GLY A 283 1.30 -5.54 26.20
N TYR A 284 0.83 -5.39 24.95
CA TYR A 284 1.22 -6.22 23.81
C TYR A 284 1.78 -5.34 22.66
N PRO A 285 2.96 -4.68 22.86
CA PRO A 285 3.51 -3.75 21.87
C PRO A 285 4.17 -4.44 20.68
N THR A 286 4.47 -5.75 20.79
CA THR A 286 5.09 -6.57 19.76
C THR A 286 4.45 -7.95 19.74
N ILE A 287 4.49 -8.61 18.58
CA ILE A 287 4.05 -10.00 18.48
C ILE A 287 5.05 -10.88 19.22
N ALA A 288 4.58 -11.54 20.26
CA ALA A 288 5.40 -12.45 21.11
C ALA A 288 4.50 -13.51 21.77
#